data_32a0bb26e72a231a5a7fe5cd010d1497
#
_entry.id   32a0bb26e72a231a5a7fe5cd010d1497
#
_cell.length_a   1.000
_cell.length_b   1.000
_cell.length_c   1.000
_cell.angle_alpha   90.00
_cell.angle_beta   90.00
_cell.angle_gamma   90.00
#
_symmetry.space_group_name_H-M   'P 1'
#
loop_
_entity.id
_entity.type
_entity.pdbx_description
1 polymer ?
#
loop_
_entity_poly.entity_id
_entity_poly.type
_entity_poly.pdbx_seq_one_letter_code
_entity_poly.pdbx_strand_id
1 'polypeptide(L)'
;NYNYLPCPDDIYISPSQIRKFDLRTGDTVSGQIRPPKEGEKYFALLKVEAVNFENPESAKEKILFDNLTPLYPHDRFILETRPEEVSTRIMDLLTPLGKGQRALIVAPPYSGKTVLLQKVANSIVQNHQDVILIVLLIDERPEEVTDMQRSVKGEVISSTFDEPAERHVQVAEIVLEKSKRLVESGKDVVILLDSITRLARAYNTVVPHSGKILSGGVDSNALHKPKRFFGAARAVEEGGSLTIIATSL
;
A
#
# COMPACT_ATOMS: atom_id res chain seq x y z
N ASN A 1 15.25 1.02 -1.77
CA ASN A 1 14.01 0.52 -2.30
C ASN A 1 13.68 1.26 -3.61
N TYR A 2 13.83 0.59 -4.73
CA TYR A 2 13.61 1.16 -6.08
C TYR A 2 12.14 1.00 -6.50
N ASN A 3 11.18 1.34 -5.65
CA ASN A 3 9.75 1.18 -5.90
C ASN A 3 9.38 -0.24 -6.37
N TYR A 4 10.03 -1.27 -5.81
CA TYR A 4 9.90 -2.69 -6.22
C TYR A 4 10.28 -2.99 -7.67
N LEU A 5 11.12 -2.15 -8.29
CA LEU A 5 11.76 -2.47 -9.55
C LEU A 5 12.88 -3.50 -9.35
N PRO A 6 13.07 -4.44 -10.29
CA PRO A 6 14.25 -5.29 -10.30
C PRO A 6 15.52 -4.44 -10.31
N CYS A 7 16.46 -4.75 -9.43
CA CYS A 7 17.69 -4.00 -9.33
C CYS A 7 18.91 -4.91 -9.06
N PRO A 8 20.13 -4.42 -9.30
CA PRO A 8 21.34 -5.20 -9.01
C PRO A 8 21.49 -5.59 -7.54
N ASP A 9 20.88 -4.83 -6.64
CA ASP A 9 20.93 -5.05 -5.19
C ASP A 9 19.87 -6.06 -4.69
N ASP A 10 19.12 -6.67 -5.61
CA ASP A 10 18.14 -7.71 -5.26
C ASP A 10 18.83 -8.90 -4.60
N ILE A 11 18.16 -9.49 -3.62
CA ILE A 11 18.69 -10.61 -2.85
C ILE A 11 17.94 -11.88 -3.23
N TYR A 12 18.68 -12.89 -3.67
CA TYR A 12 18.13 -14.19 -3.98
C TYR A 12 17.76 -14.96 -2.71
N ILE A 13 16.53 -15.44 -2.64
CA ILE A 13 16.06 -16.36 -1.60
C ILE A 13 15.80 -17.72 -2.25
N SER A 14 16.37 -18.78 -1.67
CA SER A 14 16.23 -20.12 -2.24
C SER A 14 14.79 -20.64 -2.09
N PRO A 15 14.29 -21.46 -3.05
CA PRO A 15 12.97 -22.10 -2.95
C PRO A 15 12.79 -22.96 -1.69
N SER A 16 13.88 -23.51 -1.16
CA SER A 16 13.87 -24.27 0.09
C SER A 16 13.60 -23.38 1.30
N GLN A 17 14.19 -22.17 1.34
CA GLN A 17 13.90 -21.18 2.41
C GLN A 17 12.49 -20.62 2.28
N ILE A 18 12.02 -20.32 1.06
CA ILE A 18 10.65 -19.88 0.82
C ILE A 18 9.66 -20.90 1.39
N ARG A 19 9.84 -22.18 1.07
CA ARG A 19 8.97 -23.26 1.60
C ARG A 19 9.14 -23.50 3.09
N LYS A 20 10.39 -23.43 3.59
CA LYS A 20 10.66 -23.64 5.02
C LYS A 20 9.96 -22.62 5.91
N PHE A 21 9.91 -21.37 5.50
CA PHE A 21 9.34 -20.27 6.28
C PHE A 21 7.97 -19.79 5.77
N ASP A 22 7.36 -20.50 4.81
CA ASP A 22 6.09 -20.16 4.15
C ASP A 22 6.05 -18.69 3.67
N LEU A 23 7.16 -18.22 3.09
CA LEU A 23 7.29 -16.83 2.62
C LEU A 23 6.39 -16.57 1.43
N ARG A 24 5.75 -15.41 1.46
CA ARG A 24 4.80 -14.96 0.43
C ARG A 24 5.17 -13.59 -0.10
N THR A 25 4.59 -13.24 -1.23
CA THR A 25 4.70 -11.86 -1.75
C THR A 25 4.20 -10.86 -0.71
N GLY A 26 5.00 -9.83 -0.49
CA GLY A 26 4.71 -8.79 0.50
C GLY A 26 5.38 -8.98 1.85
N ASP A 27 5.92 -10.17 2.16
CA ASP A 27 6.67 -10.38 3.39
C ASP A 27 7.96 -9.56 3.40
N THR A 28 8.26 -8.97 4.55
CA THR A 28 9.55 -8.32 4.84
C THR A 28 10.45 -9.31 5.53
N VAL A 29 11.57 -9.68 4.87
CA VAL A 29 12.52 -10.67 5.39
C VAL A 29 13.80 -9.99 5.80
N SER A 30 14.27 -10.24 7.01
CA SER A 30 15.58 -9.81 7.52
C SER A 30 16.46 -11.02 7.75
N GLY A 31 17.76 -10.88 7.45
CA GLY A 31 18.68 -11.99 7.63
C GLY A 31 20.09 -11.72 7.12
N GLN A 32 20.95 -12.71 7.24
CA GLN A 32 22.34 -12.65 6.81
C GLN A 32 22.44 -12.97 5.32
N ILE A 33 23.20 -12.17 4.60
CA ILE A 33 23.45 -12.34 3.17
C ILE A 33 24.94 -12.64 2.90
N ARG A 34 25.22 -13.27 1.76
CA ARG A 34 26.56 -13.43 1.23
C ARG A 34 26.71 -12.76 -0.14
N PRO A 35 27.90 -12.35 -0.51
CA PRO A 35 28.17 -11.86 -1.86
C PRO A 35 27.93 -12.96 -2.91
N PRO A 36 27.67 -12.58 -4.16
CA PRO A 36 27.52 -13.51 -5.26
C PRO A 36 28.82 -14.28 -5.48
N LYS A 37 28.71 -15.57 -5.78
CA LYS A 37 29.82 -16.42 -6.22
C LYS A 37 30.05 -16.23 -7.73
N GLU A 38 31.14 -16.79 -8.23
CA GLU A 38 31.44 -16.81 -9.65
C GLU A 38 30.27 -17.42 -10.44
N GLY A 39 29.71 -16.66 -11.39
CA GLY A 39 28.51 -17.02 -12.14
C GLY A 39 27.15 -16.65 -11.54
N GLU A 40 27.09 -16.18 -10.29
CA GLU A 40 25.87 -15.65 -9.67
C GLU A 40 25.73 -14.14 -9.90
N LYS A 41 24.50 -13.69 -10.16
CA LYS A 41 24.22 -12.26 -10.40
C LYS A 41 23.85 -11.49 -9.12
N TYR A 42 23.25 -12.16 -8.15
CA TYR A 42 22.65 -11.52 -6.97
C TYR A 42 23.28 -11.99 -5.67
N PHE A 43 23.21 -11.15 -4.63
CA PHE A 43 23.46 -11.59 -3.27
C PHE A 43 22.51 -12.71 -2.89
N ALA A 44 22.92 -13.61 -2.03
CA ALA A 44 22.08 -14.71 -1.58
C ALA A 44 21.83 -14.67 -0.08
N LEU A 45 20.58 -14.87 0.33
CA LEU A 45 20.19 -14.97 1.73
C LEU A 45 20.71 -16.28 2.30
N LEU A 46 21.55 -16.21 3.35
CA LEU A 46 22.09 -17.38 4.05
C LEU A 46 21.14 -17.87 5.14
N LYS A 47 20.67 -16.94 5.96
CA LYS A 47 19.86 -17.26 7.14
C LYS A 47 18.75 -16.22 7.29
N VAL A 48 17.51 -16.68 7.45
CA VAL A 48 16.38 -15.83 7.84
C VAL A 48 16.44 -15.62 9.35
N GLU A 49 16.44 -14.38 9.79
CA GLU A 49 16.47 -13.98 11.20
C GLU A 49 15.11 -13.46 11.67
N ALA A 50 14.39 -12.74 10.80
CA ALA A 50 13.05 -12.28 11.09
C ALA A 50 12.18 -12.25 9.82
N VAL A 51 10.88 -12.44 9.98
CA VAL A 51 9.85 -12.24 8.95
C VAL A 51 8.81 -11.29 9.53
N ASN A 52 8.54 -10.18 8.83
CA ASN A 52 7.62 -9.12 9.27
C ASN A 52 7.91 -8.60 10.69
N PHE A 53 9.21 -8.46 11.01
CA PHE A 53 9.74 -8.02 12.30
C PHE A 53 9.55 -8.99 13.47
N GLU A 54 9.16 -10.24 13.20
CA GLU A 54 8.92 -11.27 14.20
C GLU A 54 9.80 -12.52 13.95
N ASN A 55 9.79 -13.43 14.95
CA ASN A 55 10.49 -14.70 14.81
C ASN A 55 9.90 -15.49 13.62
N PRO A 56 10.74 -16.06 12.73
CA PRO A 56 10.26 -16.80 11.56
C PRO A 56 9.34 -18.00 11.88
N GLU A 57 9.49 -18.62 13.03
CA GLU A 57 8.60 -19.74 13.43
C GLU A 57 7.20 -19.22 13.78
N SER A 58 7.07 -18.09 14.48
CA SER A 58 5.78 -17.47 14.78
C SER A 58 5.07 -16.96 13.52
N ALA A 59 5.83 -16.52 12.51
CA ALA A 59 5.26 -16.04 11.26
C ALA A 59 4.50 -17.11 10.47
N LYS A 60 4.80 -18.41 10.66
CA LYS A 60 4.12 -19.52 9.97
C LYS A 60 2.71 -19.80 10.51
N GLU A 61 2.46 -19.51 11.77
CA GLU A 61 1.20 -19.84 12.45
C GLU A 61 0.13 -18.78 12.22
N LYS A 62 0.41 -17.74 11.44
CA LYS A 62 -0.50 -16.62 11.21
C LYS A 62 -1.68 -17.00 10.33
N ILE A 63 -2.85 -16.49 10.72
CA ILE A 63 -4.05 -16.59 9.91
C ILE A 63 -3.91 -15.66 8.70
N LEU A 64 -4.24 -16.19 7.52
CA LEU A 64 -4.21 -15.41 6.29
C LEU A 64 -5.20 -14.26 6.35
N PHE A 65 -4.84 -13.11 5.79
CA PHE A 65 -5.67 -11.91 5.72
C PHE A 65 -7.11 -12.18 5.22
N ASP A 66 -7.26 -13.03 4.22
CA ASP A 66 -8.57 -13.35 3.66
C ASP A 66 -9.45 -14.21 4.59
N ASN A 67 -8.83 -14.85 5.61
CA ASN A 67 -9.50 -15.68 6.61
C ASN A 67 -9.70 -14.95 7.96
N LEU A 68 -9.17 -13.72 8.10
CA LEU A 68 -9.36 -12.90 9.30
C LEU A 68 -10.81 -12.44 9.41
N THR A 69 -11.32 -12.32 10.62
CA THR A 69 -12.70 -11.90 10.91
C THR A 69 -12.86 -10.38 10.74
N PRO A 70 -13.60 -9.91 9.73
CA PRO A 70 -13.75 -8.47 9.50
C PRO A 70 -14.68 -7.82 10.51
N LEU A 71 -14.28 -6.67 11.04
CA LEU A 71 -15.08 -5.84 11.93
C LEU A 71 -15.39 -4.47 11.31
N TYR A 72 -16.40 -3.81 11.86
CA TYR A 72 -16.62 -2.40 11.58
C TYR A 72 -15.51 -1.55 12.23
N PRO A 73 -15.10 -0.43 11.60
CA PRO A 73 -14.14 0.49 12.19
C PRO A 73 -14.68 1.11 13.49
N HIS A 74 -14.13 0.73 14.63
CA HIS A 74 -14.50 1.28 15.94
C HIS A 74 -13.52 2.37 16.38
N ASP A 75 -12.23 2.17 16.14
CA ASP A 75 -11.19 3.10 16.54
C ASP A 75 -11.02 4.21 15.49
N ARG A 76 -11.04 5.45 15.95
CA ARG A 76 -10.94 6.63 15.09
C ARG A 76 -9.50 7.09 14.95
N PHE A 77 -9.13 7.56 13.76
CA PHE A 77 -7.97 8.40 13.58
C PHE A 77 -8.28 9.82 14.05
N ILE A 78 -7.37 10.41 14.81
CA ILE A 78 -7.39 11.83 15.17
C ILE A 78 -6.48 12.53 14.19
N LEU A 79 -7.04 13.40 13.34
CA LEU A 79 -6.32 14.15 12.33
C LEU A 79 -6.01 15.60 12.78
N GLU A 80 -6.65 16.07 13.83
CA GLU A 80 -6.39 17.38 14.40
C GLU A 80 -4.95 17.42 14.98
N THR A 81 -4.16 18.40 14.55
CA THR A 81 -2.77 18.58 15.01
C THR A 81 -2.54 19.96 15.60
N ARG A 82 -2.89 21.02 14.88
CA ARG A 82 -2.70 22.42 15.28
C ARG A 82 -3.98 23.21 15.06
N PRO A 83 -4.24 24.28 15.87
CA PRO A 83 -5.44 25.11 15.72
C PRO A 83 -5.57 25.74 14.32
N GLU A 84 -4.43 26.07 13.68
CA GLU A 84 -4.39 26.71 12.36
C GLU A 84 -4.68 25.75 11.21
N GLU A 85 -4.54 24.41 11.45
CA GLU A 85 -4.79 23.40 10.43
C GLU A 85 -6.28 23.05 10.37
N VAL A 86 -7.03 23.93 9.70
CA VAL A 86 -8.50 23.87 9.63
C VAL A 86 -8.98 22.64 8.82
N SER A 87 -8.24 22.23 7.79
CA SER A 87 -8.68 21.15 6.88
C SER A 87 -8.87 19.82 7.60
N THR A 88 -7.89 19.38 8.38
CA THR A 88 -7.93 18.11 9.12
C THR A 88 -8.92 18.17 10.29
N ARG A 89 -9.10 19.35 10.92
CA ARG A 89 -10.13 19.56 11.94
C ARG A 89 -11.55 19.43 11.38
N ILE A 90 -11.79 19.98 10.18
CA ILE A 90 -13.08 19.82 9.48
C ILE A 90 -13.33 18.34 9.16
N MET A 91 -12.30 17.60 8.73
CA MET A 91 -12.43 16.15 8.48
C MET A 91 -12.81 15.40 9.76
N ASP A 92 -12.17 15.69 10.88
CA ASP A 92 -12.48 15.06 12.17
C ASP A 92 -13.91 15.32 12.64
N LEU A 93 -14.45 16.49 12.33
CA LEU A 93 -15.81 16.88 12.74
C LEU A 93 -16.90 16.34 11.81
N LEU A 94 -16.68 16.37 10.48
CA LEU A 94 -17.73 16.09 9.50
C LEU A 94 -17.58 14.71 8.84
N THR A 95 -16.34 14.23 8.68
CA THR A 95 -16.03 12.97 7.99
C THR A 95 -14.95 12.19 8.74
N PRO A 96 -15.19 11.80 10.00
CA PRO A 96 -14.19 11.09 10.79
C PRO A 96 -13.76 9.78 10.10
N LEU A 97 -12.47 9.50 10.20
CA LEU A 97 -11.86 8.28 9.63
C LEU A 97 -11.61 7.25 10.72
N GLY A 98 -12.02 6.02 10.48
CA GLY A 98 -11.75 4.90 11.38
C GLY A 98 -10.66 3.98 10.87
N LYS A 99 -9.98 3.27 11.77
CA LYS A 99 -9.04 2.20 11.44
C LYS A 99 -9.79 1.07 10.72
N GLY A 100 -9.32 0.70 9.53
CA GLY A 100 -10.01 -0.28 8.67
C GLY A 100 -11.04 0.34 7.71
N GLN A 101 -11.20 1.65 7.69
CA GLN A 101 -12.15 2.33 6.83
C GLN A 101 -11.67 2.49 5.39
N ARG A 102 -12.64 2.52 4.47
CA ARG A 102 -12.47 2.95 3.09
C ARG A 102 -12.92 4.40 2.97
N ALA A 103 -12.04 5.29 2.52
CA ALA A 103 -12.36 6.68 2.30
C ALA A 103 -11.97 7.11 0.88
N LEU A 104 -12.81 7.94 0.27
CA LEU A 104 -12.58 8.47 -1.06
C LEU A 104 -12.65 10.00 -1.04
N ILE A 105 -11.58 10.64 -1.48
CA ILE A 105 -11.50 12.09 -1.68
C ILE A 105 -11.80 12.35 -3.15
N VAL A 106 -13.02 12.80 -3.44
CA VAL A 106 -13.46 13.12 -4.80
C VAL A 106 -13.38 14.63 -5.00
N ALA A 107 -12.59 15.04 -5.96
CA ALA A 107 -12.39 16.46 -6.23
C ALA A 107 -11.88 16.70 -7.66
N PRO A 108 -12.25 17.81 -8.30
CA PRO A 108 -11.75 18.16 -9.62
C PRO A 108 -10.22 18.39 -9.61
N PRO A 109 -9.56 18.39 -10.77
CA PRO A 109 -8.16 18.79 -10.88
C PRO A 109 -7.91 20.17 -10.25
N TYR A 110 -6.71 20.35 -9.69
CA TYR A 110 -6.26 21.62 -9.07
C TYR A 110 -7.07 22.10 -7.86
N SER A 111 -7.86 21.23 -7.22
CA SER A 111 -8.63 21.56 -6.02
C SER A 111 -7.87 21.40 -4.70
N GLY A 112 -6.57 21.04 -4.74
CA GLY A 112 -5.76 20.85 -3.55
C GLY A 112 -5.81 19.44 -2.95
N LYS A 113 -6.23 18.41 -3.71
CA LYS A 113 -6.29 17.02 -3.27
C LYS A 113 -4.98 16.50 -2.67
N THR A 114 -3.87 16.70 -3.40
CA THR A 114 -2.53 16.24 -2.99
C THR A 114 -2.11 16.93 -1.69
N VAL A 115 -2.38 18.24 -1.55
CA VAL A 115 -2.11 18.99 -0.31
C VAL A 115 -2.94 18.44 0.85
N LEU A 116 -4.22 18.13 0.62
CA LEU A 116 -5.07 17.54 1.66
C LEU A 116 -4.55 16.15 2.05
N LEU A 117 -4.13 15.35 1.09
CA LEU A 117 -3.56 14.02 1.32
C LEU A 117 -2.26 14.09 2.14
N GLN A 118 -1.37 15.05 1.85
CA GLN A 118 -0.16 15.31 2.63
C GLN A 118 -0.49 15.70 4.08
N LYS A 119 -1.50 16.55 4.28
CA LYS A 119 -1.94 16.94 5.62
C LYS A 119 -2.48 15.76 6.41
N VAL A 120 -3.31 14.92 5.79
CA VAL A 120 -3.82 13.68 6.40
C VAL A 120 -2.66 12.74 6.74
N ALA A 121 -1.71 12.55 5.81
CA ALA A 121 -0.53 11.74 6.04
C ALA A 121 0.27 12.20 7.27
N ASN A 122 0.58 13.49 7.34
CA ASN A 122 1.35 14.06 8.43
C ASN A 122 0.60 14.01 9.77
N SER A 123 -0.71 14.20 9.76
CA SER A 123 -1.56 14.08 10.96
C SER A 123 -1.54 12.63 11.50
N ILE A 124 -1.67 11.63 10.62
CA ILE A 124 -1.62 10.23 11.03
C ILE A 124 -0.25 9.90 11.64
N VAL A 125 0.85 10.28 10.99
CA VAL A 125 2.21 10.00 11.49
C VAL A 125 2.47 10.72 12.84
N GLN A 126 1.94 11.92 13.01
CA GLN A 126 2.13 12.70 14.24
C GLN A 126 1.33 12.14 15.41
N ASN A 127 0.08 11.76 15.20
CA ASN A 127 -0.86 11.38 16.25
C ASN A 127 -0.91 9.87 16.50
N HIS A 128 -0.48 9.04 15.52
CA HIS A 128 -0.56 7.59 15.56
C HIS A 128 0.77 6.95 15.16
N GLN A 129 1.73 6.97 16.09
CA GLN A 129 3.12 6.52 15.82
C GLN A 129 3.25 5.03 15.54
N ASP A 130 2.29 4.22 15.99
CA ASP A 130 2.27 2.77 15.78
C ASP A 130 1.71 2.36 14.40
N VAL A 131 1.15 3.32 13.67
CA VAL A 131 0.54 3.07 12.36
C VAL A 131 1.59 3.08 11.26
N ILE A 132 1.56 2.07 10.42
CA ILE A 132 2.42 2.01 9.23
C ILE A 132 1.73 2.74 8.08
N LEU A 133 2.33 3.86 7.68
CA LEU A 133 1.83 4.69 6.58
C LEU A 133 2.54 4.36 5.28
N ILE A 134 1.78 3.98 4.26
CA ILE A 134 2.24 3.76 2.88
C ILE A 134 1.52 4.74 1.97
N VAL A 135 2.28 5.54 1.23
CA VAL A 135 1.75 6.42 0.18
C VAL A 135 2.04 5.78 -1.17
N LEU A 136 0.99 5.52 -1.93
CA LEU A 136 1.06 4.91 -3.25
C LEU A 136 0.64 5.92 -4.32
N LEU A 137 1.60 6.34 -5.14
CA LEU A 137 1.41 7.29 -6.22
C LEU A 137 1.42 6.55 -7.56
N ILE A 138 0.31 6.58 -8.28
CA ILE A 138 0.14 5.87 -9.56
C ILE A 138 -0.07 6.87 -10.68
N ASP A 139 0.79 6.80 -11.71
CA ASP A 139 0.73 7.65 -12.91
C ASP A 139 0.82 9.15 -12.54
N GLU A 140 1.56 9.46 -11.47
CA GLU A 140 1.82 10.84 -11.03
C GLU A 140 3.13 11.37 -11.59
N ARG A 141 3.31 12.70 -11.53
CA ARG A 141 4.51 13.36 -12.05
C ARG A 141 5.69 13.19 -11.12
N PRO A 142 6.93 13.05 -11.63
CA PRO A 142 8.13 12.90 -10.78
C PRO A 142 8.32 14.02 -9.75
N GLU A 143 7.96 15.26 -10.10
CA GLU A 143 8.02 16.40 -9.18
C GLU A 143 7.03 16.26 -8.01
N GLU A 144 5.82 15.73 -8.24
CA GLU A 144 4.82 15.46 -7.18
C GLU A 144 5.27 14.32 -6.28
N VAL A 145 5.92 13.30 -6.85
CA VAL A 145 6.53 12.20 -6.09
C VAL A 145 7.62 12.73 -5.16
N THR A 146 8.52 13.59 -5.68
CA THR A 146 9.61 14.17 -4.90
C THR A 146 9.08 15.05 -3.77
N ASP A 147 8.04 15.85 -4.03
CA ASP A 147 7.40 16.68 -3.00
C ASP A 147 6.77 15.83 -1.90
N MET A 148 6.06 14.77 -2.25
CA MET A 148 5.47 13.83 -1.29
C MET A 148 6.56 13.15 -0.44
N GLN A 149 7.65 12.68 -1.05
CA GLN A 149 8.78 12.06 -0.34
C GLN A 149 9.46 13.00 0.66
N ARG A 150 9.48 14.30 0.37
CA ARG A 150 10.09 15.32 1.25
C ARG A 150 9.16 15.77 2.38
N SER A 151 7.85 15.77 2.11
CA SER A 151 6.84 16.32 3.02
C SER A 151 6.20 15.28 3.95
N VAL A 152 6.27 13.99 3.63
CA VAL A 152 5.62 12.92 4.41
C VAL A 152 6.65 11.97 5.01
N LYS A 153 6.55 11.72 6.31
CA LYS A 153 7.33 10.70 7.01
C LYS A 153 6.62 9.34 6.94
N GLY A 154 6.70 8.68 5.80
CA GLY A 154 6.11 7.38 5.56
C GLY A 154 6.82 6.68 4.41
N GLU A 155 6.43 5.46 4.10
CA GLU A 155 6.94 4.77 2.91
C GLU A 155 6.21 5.30 1.67
N VAL A 156 6.93 6.06 0.83
CA VAL A 156 6.37 6.57 -0.43
C VAL A 156 6.83 5.67 -1.57
N ILE A 157 5.87 5.07 -2.26
CA ILE A 157 6.06 4.17 -3.39
C ILE A 157 5.36 4.81 -4.59
N SER A 158 6.05 4.85 -5.71
CA SER A 158 5.53 5.49 -6.91
C SER A 158 5.73 4.65 -8.15
N SER A 159 4.84 4.85 -9.10
CA SER A 159 5.02 4.48 -10.49
C SER A 159 4.58 5.69 -11.31
N THR A 160 5.56 6.36 -11.94
CA THR A 160 5.39 7.65 -12.61
C THR A 160 4.77 7.49 -14.00
N PHE A 161 4.26 8.58 -14.57
CA PHE A 161 3.50 8.57 -15.83
C PHE A 161 4.29 8.07 -17.05
N ASP A 162 5.61 8.07 -16.99
CA ASP A 162 6.53 7.57 -18.02
C ASP A 162 6.70 6.04 -17.98
N GLU A 163 6.21 5.37 -16.92
CA GLU A 163 6.24 3.92 -16.81
C GLU A 163 5.02 3.26 -17.49
N PRO A 164 5.14 2.01 -17.96
CA PRO A 164 4.03 1.30 -18.61
C PRO A 164 2.93 0.91 -17.60
N ALA A 165 1.69 0.71 -18.12
CA ALA A 165 0.53 0.40 -17.30
C ALA A 165 0.68 -0.87 -16.46
N GLU A 166 1.39 -1.88 -16.98
CA GLU A 166 1.72 -3.12 -16.27
C GLU A 166 2.50 -2.86 -14.99
N ARG A 167 3.36 -1.83 -15.02
CA ARG A 167 4.15 -1.43 -13.87
C ARG A 167 3.28 -0.81 -12.79
N HIS A 168 2.34 0.05 -13.15
CA HIS A 168 1.37 0.62 -12.21
C HIS A 168 0.58 -0.46 -11.47
N VAL A 169 0.12 -1.46 -12.22
CA VAL A 169 -0.61 -2.62 -11.67
C VAL A 169 0.27 -3.44 -10.74
N GLN A 170 1.49 -3.77 -11.16
CA GLN A 170 2.43 -4.57 -10.38
C GLN A 170 2.76 -3.92 -9.04
N VAL A 171 3.07 -2.62 -9.03
CA VAL A 171 3.38 -1.87 -7.81
C VAL A 171 2.19 -1.86 -6.86
N ALA A 172 0.99 -1.61 -7.37
CA ALA A 172 -0.22 -1.60 -6.55
C ALA A 172 -0.50 -2.98 -5.93
N GLU A 173 -0.34 -4.06 -6.68
CA GLU A 173 -0.52 -5.42 -6.16
C GLU A 173 0.51 -5.76 -5.08
N ILE A 174 1.79 -5.40 -5.26
CA ILE A 174 2.84 -5.62 -4.25
C ILE A 174 2.55 -4.84 -2.96
N VAL A 175 2.15 -3.57 -3.08
CA VAL A 175 1.81 -2.73 -1.92
C VAL A 175 0.62 -3.32 -1.16
N LEU A 176 -0.40 -3.79 -1.86
CA LEU A 176 -1.55 -4.42 -1.22
C LEU A 176 -1.15 -5.70 -0.48
N GLU A 177 -0.36 -6.58 -1.11
CA GLU A 177 0.08 -7.81 -0.48
C GLU A 177 0.98 -7.54 0.73
N LYS A 178 1.91 -6.57 0.64
CA LYS A 178 2.71 -6.13 1.79
C LYS A 178 1.83 -5.64 2.95
N SER A 179 0.83 -4.82 2.63
CA SER A 179 -0.10 -4.31 3.65
C SER A 179 -0.88 -5.43 4.33
N LYS A 180 -1.33 -6.44 3.57
CA LYS A 180 -1.98 -7.62 4.14
C LYS A 180 -1.07 -8.40 5.10
N ARG A 181 0.21 -8.61 4.71
CA ARG A 181 1.20 -9.29 5.58
C ARG A 181 1.42 -8.55 6.89
N LEU A 182 1.47 -7.22 6.84
CA LEU A 182 1.60 -6.39 8.05
C LEU A 182 0.36 -6.48 8.95
N VAL A 183 -0.85 -6.50 8.38
CA VAL A 183 -2.09 -6.69 9.16
C VAL A 183 -2.16 -8.07 9.79
N GLU A 184 -1.74 -9.14 9.08
CA GLU A 184 -1.61 -10.49 9.65
C GLU A 184 -0.65 -10.54 10.85
N SER A 185 0.25 -9.56 10.96
CA SER A 185 1.15 -9.36 12.10
C SER A 185 0.57 -8.42 13.16
N GLY A 186 -0.74 -8.15 13.13
CA GLY A 186 -1.42 -7.30 14.10
C GLY A 186 -1.10 -5.81 13.98
N LYS A 187 -0.60 -5.34 12.81
CA LYS A 187 -0.27 -3.93 12.60
C LYS A 187 -1.44 -3.16 11.99
N ASP A 188 -1.57 -1.90 12.38
CA ASP A 188 -2.45 -0.95 11.72
C ASP A 188 -1.73 -0.35 10.52
N VAL A 189 -2.31 -0.51 9.33
CA VAL A 189 -1.73 -0.03 8.08
C VAL A 189 -2.68 0.95 7.41
N VAL A 190 -2.13 2.08 6.95
CA VAL A 190 -2.85 3.06 6.14
C VAL A 190 -2.21 3.16 4.77
N ILE A 191 -2.99 2.95 3.72
CA ILE A 191 -2.59 3.22 2.34
C ILE A 191 -3.26 4.52 1.91
N LEU A 192 -2.46 5.51 1.52
CA LEU A 192 -2.91 6.71 0.82
C LEU A 192 -2.65 6.50 -0.67
N LEU A 193 -3.70 6.42 -1.48
CA LEU A 193 -3.61 6.16 -2.92
C LEU A 193 -3.95 7.42 -3.74
N ASP A 194 -3.00 7.95 -4.46
CA ASP A 194 -3.21 8.98 -5.47
C ASP A 194 -2.81 8.45 -6.86
N SER A 195 -3.73 8.09 -7.75
CA SER A 195 -5.18 8.06 -7.58
C SER A 195 -5.78 6.71 -8.02
N ILE A 196 -6.94 6.37 -7.44
CA ILE A 196 -7.68 5.16 -7.85
C ILE A 196 -8.19 5.24 -9.29
N THR A 197 -8.48 6.45 -9.78
CA THR A 197 -8.88 6.67 -11.18
C THR A 197 -7.78 6.25 -12.14
N ARG A 198 -6.54 6.62 -11.87
CA ARG A 198 -5.38 6.26 -12.71
C ARG A 198 -5.06 4.78 -12.60
N LEU A 199 -5.16 4.21 -11.41
CA LEU A 199 -5.04 2.76 -11.21
C LEU A 199 -6.10 2.00 -12.03
N ALA A 200 -7.36 2.45 -12.04
CA ALA A 200 -8.41 1.85 -12.85
C ALA A 200 -8.14 1.96 -14.36
N ARG A 201 -7.57 3.06 -14.82
CA ARG A 201 -7.12 3.21 -16.23
C ARG A 201 -5.99 2.24 -16.58
N ALA A 202 -5.01 2.07 -15.71
CA ALA A 202 -3.93 1.10 -15.90
C ALA A 202 -4.49 -0.34 -16.02
N TYR A 203 -5.41 -0.72 -15.15
CA TYR A 203 -6.09 -2.02 -15.28
C TYR A 203 -6.90 -2.14 -16.56
N ASN A 204 -7.54 -1.08 -17.03
CA ASN A 204 -8.27 -1.09 -18.29
C ASN A 204 -7.37 -1.35 -19.51
N THR A 205 -6.11 -0.95 -19.44
CA THR A 205 -5.12 -1.23 -20.48
C THR A 205 -4.58 -2.67 -20.41
N VAL A 206 -4.38 -3.19 -19.19
CA VAL A 206 -3.68 -4.47 -18.97
C VAL A 206 -4.62 -5.68 -19.02
N VAL A 207 -5.87 -5.52 -18.57
CA VAL A 207 -6.81 -6.64 -18.49
C VAL A 207 -7.32 -7.02 -19.89
N PRO A 208 -7.41 -8.32 -20.22
CA PRO A 208 -7.97 -8.78 -21.48
C PRO A 208 -9.41 -8.26 -21.69
N HIS A 209 -9.67 -7.73 -22.87
CA HIS A 209 -10.98 -7.16 -23.19
C HIS A 209 -12.10 -8.20 -23.15
N SER A 210 -13.17 -7.87 -22.41
CA SER A 210 -14.38 -8.70 -22.33
C SER A 210 -15.31 -8.57 -23.55
N GLY A 211 -15.09 -7.54 -24.38
CA GLY A 211 -15.97 -7.13 -25.45
C GLY A 211 -17.19 -6.33 -24.99
N LYS A 212 -17.36 -6.10 -23.68
CA LYS A 212 -18.42 -5.27 -23.09
C LYS A 212 -17.85 -3.98 -22.56
N ILE A 213 -18.11 -2.88 -23.22
CA ILE A 213 -17.62 -1.55 -22.85
C ILE A 213 -18.71 -0.82 -22.06
N LEU A 214 -18.33 -0.32 -20.90
CA LEU A 214 -19.13 0.57 -20.06
C LEU A 214 -19.00 2.03 -20.53
N SER A 215 -19.76 2.94 -19.94
CA SER A 215 -19.62 4.38 -20.21
C SER A 215 -18.17 4.85 -19.94
N GLY A 216 -17.69 5.77 -20.78
CA GLY A 216 -16.31 6.29 -20.65
C GLY A 216 -15.22 5.38 -21.20
N GLY A 217 -15.54 4.37 -22.03
CA GLY A 217 -14.54 3.50 -22.67
C GLY A 217 -13.88 2.48 -21.74
N VAL A 218 -14.49 2.19 -20.60
CA VAL A 218 -13.97 1.25 -19.60
C VAL A 218 -14.52 -0.16 -19.89
N ASP A 219 -13.64 -1.15 -19.99
CA ASP A 219 -14.04 -2.56 -20.10
C ASP A 219 -14.70 -3.04 -18.80
N SER A 220 -15.73 -3.87 -18.90
CA SER A 220 -16.46 -4.37 -17.74
C SER A 220 -15.59 -5.14 -16.74
N ASN A 221 -14.50 -5.79 -17.20
CA ASN A 221 -13.57 -6.52 -16.34
C ASN A 221 -12.53 -5.62 -15.65
N ALA A 222 -12.28 -4.43 -16.20
CA ALA A 222 -11.22 -3.53 -15.73
C ALA A 222 -11.40 -3.05 -14.28
N LEU A 223 -12.66 -2.93 -13.83
CA LEU A 223 -12.98 -2.42 -12.50
C LEU A 223 -12.89 -3.48 -11.38
N HIS A 224 -12.80 -4.76 -11.71
CA HIS A 224 -12.78 -5.82 -10.68
C HIS A 224 -11.55 -5.72 -9.76
N LYS A 225 -10.37 -5.52 -10.30
CA LYS A 225 -9.12 -5.44 -9.52
C LYS A 225 -9.04 -4.16 -8.67
N PRO A 226 -9.29 -2.94 -9.21
CA PRO A 226 -9.37 -1.72 -8.39
C PRO A 226 -10.41 -1.80 -7.28
N LYS A 227 -11.57 -2.40 -7.56
CA LYS A 227 -12.61 -2.64 -6.56
C LYS A 227 -12.14 -3.59 -5.45
N ARG A 228 -11.44 -4.67 -5.81
CA ARG A 228 -10.84 -5.59 -4.81
C ARG A 228 -9.75 -4.92 -4.00
N PHE A 229 -8.91 -4.10 -4.64
CA PHE A 229 -7.89 -3.30 -3.95
C PHE A 229 -8.54 -2.42 -2.88
N PHE A 230 -9.48 -1.57 -3.27
CA PHE A 230 -10.17 -0.67 -2.35
C PHE A 230 -11.04 -1.41 -1.33
N GLY A 231 -11.64 -2.54 -1.74
CA GLY A 231 -12.46 -3.41 -0.89
C GLY A 231 -11.66 -4.23 0.13
N ALA A 232 -10.33 -4.27 0.05
CA ALA A 232 -9.50 -4.98 1.01
C ALA A 232 -9.45 -4.27 2.38
N ALA A 233 -9.74 -2.96 2.44
CA ALA A 233 -9.75 -2.22 3.69
C ALA A 233 -10.77 -2.79 4.67
N ARG A 234 -10.30 -3.14 5.88
CA ARG A 234 -11.07 -3.68 7.00
C ARG A 234 -10.33 -3.57 8.32
N ALA A 235 -11.05 -3.46 9.43
CA ALA A 235 -10.54 -3.81 10.74
C ALA A 235 -10.74 -5.30 10.96
N VAL A 236 -9.89 -5.95 11.77
CA VAL A 236 -9.99 -7.40 12.04
C VAL A 236 -9.99 -7.68 13.53
N GLU A 237 -10.71 -8.74 13.93
CA GLU A 237 -10.90 -9.11 15.33
C GLU A 237 -9.59 -9.58 15.97
N GLU A 238 -8.76 -10.26 15.20
CA GLU A 238 -7.47 -10.81 15.61
C GLU A 238 -6.40 -9.73 15.86
N GLY A 239 -6.73 -8.48 15.61
CA GLY A 239 -5.87 -7.32 15.78
C GLY A 239 -5.30 -6.80 14.46
N GLY A 240 -5.06 -5.50 14.43
CA GLY A 240 -4.62 -4.78 13.22
C GLY A 240 -5.77 -4.31 12.33
N SER A 241 -5.43 -3.47 11.39
CA SER A 241 -6.39 -2.92 10.42
C SER A 241 -5.71 -2.51 9.12
N LEU A 242 -6.45 -2.58 8.02
CA LEU A 242 -6.07 -1.98 6.74
C LEU A 242 -7.03 -0.85 6.41
N THR A 243 -6.55 0.37 6.41
CA THR A 243 -7.29 1.57 6.01
C THR A 243 -6.83 2.02 4.64
N ILE A 244 -7.75 2.33 3.73
CA ILE A 244 -7.41 2.84 2.40
C ILE A 244 -8.12 4.17 2.17
N ILE A 245 -7.32 5.22 1.97
CA ILE A 245 -7.78 6.55 1.63
C ILE A 245 -7.32 6.83 0.21
N ALA A 246 -8.25 6.85 -0.74
CA ALA A 246 -7.94 7.05 -2.15
C ALA A 246 -8.44 8.42 -2.64
N THR A 247 -7.73 8.97 -3.62
CA THR A 247 -8.23 10.13 -4.35
C THR A 247 -8.89 9.69 -5.66
N SER A 248 -9.89 10.42 -6.10
CA SER A 248 -10.53 10.26 -7.40
C SER A 248 -10.58 11.60 -8.14
N LEU A 249 -10.40 11.52 -9.44
CA LEU A 249 -10.45 12.64 -10.38
C LEU A 249 -11.76 12.63 -11.14
#